data_184f149ff0e884a5bcf709084f908850
#
_entry.id   184f149ff0e884a5bcf709084f908850
#
_cell.length_a   1.000
_cell.length_b   1.000
_cell.length_c   1.000
_cell.angle_alpha   90.00
_cell.angle_beta   90.00
_cell.angle_gamma   90.00
#
_symmetry.space_group_name_H-M   'P 1'
#
loop_
_entity.id
_entity.type
_entity.pdbx_description
1 polymer ?
#
loop_
_entity_poly.entity_id
_entity_poly.type
_entity_poly.pdbx_seq_one_letter_code
_entity_poly.pdbx_strand_id
1 'polypeptide(L)'
;MSEDTEEIIVIKEEILVTDSEGAVILDLVDIEEYVREGRPVPHAHRYKYRVNKQHFVSDSAEITREHILERAGLVPTDQFRLRLKRRHGAPEEIKPGQTVHLRDHGVERFIAQAKEVQDGLEARHEFTLAAEDRAFLDSLNLRWEALRQANRLWVIVYGVPLPPGYQLATADVAIEIAPGYPTSQLDMAYFNPPLSRTDGKAIVCVEAIEQIDGKGWQRWSRHRTPVSVWVPGFDNFERHFAYVQDWLVREIER
;
A
#
# COMPACT_ATOMS: atom_id res chain seq x y z
N MET A 1 38.91 29.95 32.33
CA MET A 1 37.53 29.50 32.48
C MET A 1 37.37 28.34 31.52
N SER A 2 37.55 27.13 32.01
CA SER A 2 37.35 25.89 31.27
C SER A 2 35.89 25.49 31.44
N GLU A 3 35.14 25.43 30.35
CA GLU A 3 33.82 24.83 30.34
C GLU A 3 33.99 23.31 30.41
N ASP A 4 33.65 22.74 31.55
CA ASP A 4 33.49 21.32 31.73
C ASP A 4 32.24 20.89 30.92
N THR A 5 32.46 20.27 29.78
CA THR A 5 31.41 19.60 29.03
C THR A 5 31.13 18.28 29.76
N GLU A 6 30.06 18.22 30.55
CA GLU A 6 29.56 16.97 31.09
C GLU A 6 29.11 16.07 29.92
N GLU A 7 29.89 15.03 29.67
CA GLU A 7 29.53 13.94 28.75
C GLU A 7 28.41 13.11 29.42
N ILE A 8 27.17 13.30 28.97
CA ILE A 8 26.03 12.50 29.44
C ILE A 8 26.20 11.09 28.84
N ILE A 9 26.78 10.20 29.65
CA ILE A 9 26.80 8.77 29.33
C ILE A 9 25.38 8.24 29.57
N VAL A 10 24.59 8.05 28.48
CA VAL A 10 23.31 7.34 28.55
C VAL A 10 23.61 5.87 28.76
N ILE A 11 23.61 5.41 29.99
CA ILE A 11 23.64 3.98 30.31
C ILE A 11 22.26 3.43 29.93
N LYS A 12 22.21 2.64 28.86
CA LYS A 12 21.02 1.89 28.48
C LYS A 12 20.78 0.84 29.59
N GLU A 13 19.72 0.99 30.38
CA GLU A 13 19.30 -0.03 31.33
C GLU A 13 18.78 -1.25 30.55
N GLU A 14 19.61 -2.29 30.48
CA GLU A 14 19.19 -3.59 29.98
C GLU A 14 18.35 -4.28 31.06
N ILE A 15 17.07 -4.50 30.79
CA ILE A 15 16.18 -5.23 31.71
C ILE A 15 16.46 -6.72 31.54
N LEU A 16 16.81 -7.39 32.64
CA LEU A 16 17.04 -8.82 32.68
C LEU A 16 15.80 -9.54 33.25
N VAL A 17 15.47 -10.66 32.67
CA VAL A 17 14.38 -11.56 33.10
C VAL A 17 14.92 -12.99 33.21
N THR A 18 14.20 -13.83 33.95
CA THR A 18 14.51 -15.26 34.03
C THR A 18 13.62 -16.03 33.06
N ASP A 19 14.19 -16.82 32.19
CA ASP A 19 13.43 -17.68 31.27
C ASP A 19 12.85 -18.91 31.97
N SER A 20 12.15 -19.76 31.19
CA SER A 20 11.50 -20.98 31.70
C SER A 20 12.51 -22.06 32.19
N GLU A 21 13.77 -21.96 31.82
CA GLU A 21 14.86 -22.88 32.22
C GLU A 21 15.68 -22.33 33.40
N GLY A 22 15.34 -21.12 33.87
CA GLY A 22 16.01 -20.45 34.98
C GLY A 22 17.25 -19.65 34.58
N ALA A 23 17.51 -19.48 33.28
CA ALA A 23 18.60 -18.64 32.77
C ALA A 23 18.21 -17.15 32.78
N VAL A 24 19.14 -16.28 33.15
CA VAL A 24 18.95 -14.83 33.12
C VAL A 24 19.23 -14.34 31.71
N ILE A 25 18.22 -13.77 31.06
CA ILE A 25 18.28 -13.28 29.68
C ILE A 25 17.80 -11.83 29.60
N LEU A 26 18.03 -11.17 28.48
CA LEU A 26 17.48 -9.84 28.21
C LEU A 26 15.95 -9.90 28.05
N ASP A 27 15.22 -8.95 28.61
CA ASP A 27 13.78 -8.86 28.40
C ASP A 27 13.43 -8.51 26.94
N LEU A 28 14.09 -7.51 26.38
CA LEU A 28 13.84 -7.03 25.02
C LEU A 28 15.15 -6.71 24.29
N VAL A 29 15.28 -7.22 23.07
CA VAL A 29 16.41 -6.93 22.17
C VAL A 29 15.92 -6.21 20.92
N ASP A 30 16.51 -5.07 20.60
CA ASP A 30 16.33 -4.40 19.30
C ASP A 30 17.32 -4.99 18.29
N ILE A 31 16.83 -5.88 17.42
CA ILE A 31 17.69 -6.61 16.48
C ILE A 31 18.41 -5.65 15.51
N GLU A 32 17.76 -4.56 15.08
CA GLU A 32 18.37 -3.60 14.16
C GLU A 32 19.61 -2.92 14.79
N GLU A 33 19.57 -2.64 16.07
CA GLU A 33 20.68 -2.04 16.79
C GLU A 33 21.89 -2.96 16.85
N TYR A 34 21.69 -4.23 17.26
CA TYR A 34 22.75 -5.22 17.32
C TYR A 34 23.38 -5.47 15.94
N VAL A 35 22.57 -5.55 14.91
CA VAL A 35 23.04 -5.73 13.53
C VAL A 35 23.83 -4.52 13.04
N ARG A 36 23.37 -3.30 13.34
CA ARG A 36 24.09 -2.06 13.01
C ARG A 36 25.47 -2.00 13.65
N GLU A 37 25.58 -2.44 14.91
CA GLU A 37 26.86 -2.51 15.63
C GLU A 37 27.73 -3.69 15.22
N GLY A 38 27.22 -4.62 14.39
CA GLY A 38 27.94 -5.83 13.95
C GLY A 38 28.03 -6.91 15.03
N ARG A 39 27.19 -6.83 16.05
CA ARG A 39 27.10 -7.79 17.15
C ARG A 39 26.07 -8.89 16.83
N PRO A 40 26.29 -10.14 17.29
CA PRO A 40 25.28 -11.17 17.22
C PRO A 40 24.09 -10.83 18.13
N VAL A 41 22.87 -11.11 17.65
CA VAL A 41 21.65 -10.91 18.44
C VAL A 41 21.60 -11.95 19.56
N PRO A 42 21.58 -11.56 20.85
CA PRO A 42 21.60 -12.50 21.96
C PRO A 42 20.25 -13.21 22.13
N HIS A 43 20.22 -14.20 23.02
CA HIS A 43 18.97 -14.80 23.48
C HIS A 43 18.23 -13.79 24.37
N ALA A 44 16.93 -13.59 24.12
CA ALA A 44 16.09 -12.67 24.86
C ALA A 44 14.64 -13.20 24.93
N HIS A 45 13.88 -12.65 25.87
CA HIS A 45 12.47 -12.96 26.04
C HIS A 45 11.64 -12.39 24.88
N ARG A 46 12.00 -11.20 24.39
CA ARG A 46 11.31 -10.51 23.30
C ARG A 46 12.29 -9.90 22.29
N TYR A 47 11.86 -9.81 21.03
CA TYR A 47 12.66 -9.30 19.93
C TYR A 47 11.92 -8.17 19.22
N LYS A 48 12.50 -6.98 19.22
CA LYS A 48 12.00 -5.84 18.45
C LYS A 48 12.59 -5.87 17.05
N TYR A 49 11.72 -5.88 16.06
CA TYR A 49 12.08 -5.89 14.63
C TYR A 49 11.32 -4.81 13.87
N ARG A 50 11.77 -4.47 12.66
CA ARG A 50 11.17 -3.44 11.83
C ARG A 50 10.59 -4.01 10.54
N VAL A 51 9.34 -3.58 10.22
CA VAL A 51 8.70 -3.79 8.92
C VAL A 51 8.48 -2.42 8.30
N ASN A 52 9.07 -2.16 7.13
CA ASN A 52 9.09 -0.85 6.49
C ASN A 52 9.61 0.24 7.43
N LYS A 53 8.73 1.13 7.91
CA LYS A 53 9.06 2.22 8.84
C LYS A 53 8.57 1.99 10.26
N GLN A 54 7.87 0.89 10.54
CA GLN A 54 7.23 0.59 11.82
C GLN A 54 7.97 -0.51 12.56
N HIS A 55 7.96 -0.43 13.90
CA HIS A 55 8.56 -1.43 14.77
C HIS A 55 7.48 -2.31 15.40
N PHE A 56 7.82 -3.58 15.54
CA PHE A 56 6.98 -4.62 16.13
C PHE A 56 7.81 -5.45 17.11
N VAL A 57 7.13 -6.15 18.01
CA VAL A 57 7.78 -7.01 19.01
C VAL A 57 7.26 -8.44 18.83
N SER A 58 8.17 -9.42 18.87
CA SER A 58 7.87 -10.84 18.89
C SER A 58 8.35 -11.45 20.21
N ASP A 59 7.54 -12.33 20.78
CA ASP A 59 7.90 -13.13 21.97
C ASP A 59 8.68 -14.41 21.58
N SER A 60 8.95 -14.58 20.29
CA SER A 60 9.75 -15.69 19.75
C SER A 60 10.84 -15.18 18.83
N ALA A 61 11.99 -15.85 18.87
CA ALA A 61 13.06 -15.65 17.89
C ALA A 61 12.69 -16.19 16.50
N GLU A 62 11.70 -17.07 16.41
CA GLU A 62 11.19 -17.63 15.16
C GLU A 62 9.85 -17.01 14.83
N ILE A 63 9.72 -16.48 13.62
CA ILE A 63 8.50 -15.80 13.17
C ILE A 63 8.21 -16.16 11.70
N THR A 64 6.96 -16.52 11.40
CA THR A 64 6.56 -16.83 10.03
C THR A 64 6.34 -15.57 9.22
N ARG A 65 6.48 -15.69 7.90
CA ARG A 65 6.16 -14.61 6.96
C ARG A 65 4.76 -14.05 7.19
N GLU A 66 3.79 -14.91 7.34
CA GLU A 66 2.39 -14.54 7.53
C GLU A 66 2.22 -13.71 8.80
N HIS A 67 2.81 -14.16 9.90
CA HIS A 67 2.74 -13.45 11.17
C HIS A 67 3.40 -12.07 11.12
N ILE A 68 4.51 -11.91 10.40
CA ILE A 68 5.15 -10.59 10.18
C ILE A 68 4.19 -9.64 9.46
N LEU A 69 3.51 -10.13 8.40
CA LEU A 69 2.57 -9.33 7.61
C LEU A 69 1.31 -8.99 8.40
N GLU A 70 0.71 -9.96 9.09
CA GLU A 70 -0.47 -9.76 9.93
C GLU A 70 -0.23 -8.74 11.05
N ARG A 71 0.90 -8.85 11.75
CA ARG A 71 1.30 -7.87 12.77
C ARG A 71 1.48 -6.47 12.20
N ALA A 72 1.91 -6.36 10.94
CA ALA A 72 2.03 -5.09 10.24
C ALA A 72 0.70 -4.57 9.66
N GLY A 73 -0.43 -5.30 9.86
CA GLY A 73 -1.74 -4.95 9.30
C GLY A 73 -1.84 -5.16 7.79
N LEU A 74 -0.93 -5.95 7.22
CA LEU A 74 -0.84 -6.22 5.78
C LEU A 74 -1.57 -7.52 5.44
N VAL A 75 -2.90 -7.43 5.39
CA VAL A 75 -3.81 -8.56 5.13
C VAL A 75 -4.74 -8.24 3.95
N PRO A 76 -5.06 -9.25 3.12
CA PRO A 76 -4.62 -10.65 3.19
C PRO A 76 -3.14 -10.80 2.80
N THR A 77 -2.42 -11.69 3.50
CA THR A 77 -0.95 -11.80 3.40
C THR A 77 -0.44 -12.26 2.03
N ASP A 78 -1.26 -12.97 1.28
CA ASP A 78 -0.96 -13.43 -0.08
C ASP A 78 -0.84 -12.27 -1.10
N GLN A 79 -1.42 -11.11 -0.80
CA GLN A 79 -1.32 -9.90 -1.63
C GLN A 79 -0.02 -9.11 -1.42
N PHE A 80 0.83 -9.53 -0.50
CA PHE A 80 2.08 -8.82 -0.22
C PHE A 80 3.29 -9.68 -0.53
N ARG A 81 4.35 -9.03 -1.02
CA ARG A 81 5.70 -9.59 -1.09
C ARG A 81 6.47 -9.12 0.12
N LEU A 82 7.08 -10.05 0.86
CA LEU A 82 7.92 -9.75 2.01
C LEU A 82 9.37 -10.10 1.66
N ARG A 83 10.28 -9.15 1.91
CA ARG A 83 11.71 -9.35 1.71
C ARG A 83 12.45 -9.09 3.01
N LEU A 84 13.45 -9.92 3.28
CA LEU A 84 14.41 -9.73 4.36
C LEU A 84 15.58 -8.90 3.86
N LYS A 85 15.85 -7.76 4.46
CA LYS A 85 17.06 -6.98 4.27
C LYS A 85 18.06 -7.38 5.33
N ARG A 86 19.20 -7.92 4.88
CA ARG A 86 20.36 -8.15 5.72
C ARG A 86 21.32 -6.96 5.65
N ARG A 87 22.22 -6.83 6.63
CA ARG A 87 23.24 -5.77 6.67
C ARG A 87 24.01 -5.64 5.35
N HIS A 88 24.34 -6.77 4.73
CA HIS A 88 25.02 -6.84 3.45
C HIS A 88 24.20 -7.64 2.45
N GLY A 89 24.30 -7.28 1.17
CA GLY A 89 23.62 -7.97 0.07
C GLY A 89 22.28 -7.33 -0.33
N ALA A 90 21.68 -7.90 -1.36
CA ALA A 90 20.34 -7.54 -1.84
C ALA A 90 19.27 -8.11 -0.89
N PRO A 91 18.08 -7.48 -0.80
CA PRO A 91 16.97 -8.04 -0.06
C PRO A 91 16.53 -9.40 -0.63
N GLU A 92 16.36 -10.39 0.25
CA GLU A 92 15.93 -11.75 -0.08
C GLU A 92 14.41 -11.88 0.09
N GLU A 93 13.75 -12.53 -0.85
CA GLU A 93 12.30 -12.76 -0.75
C GLU A 93 12.00 -13.90 0.23
N ILE A 94 11.08 -13.65 1.17
CA ILE A 94 10.56 -14.65 2.10
C ILE A 94 9.29 -15.24 1.49
N LYS A 95 9.33 -16.54 1.22
CA LYS A 95 8.24 -17.27 0.56
C LYS A 95 7.06 -17.52 1.53
N PRO A 96 5.83 -17.73 1.01
CA PRO A 96 4.70 -18.17 1.83
C PRO A 96 5.04 -19.41 2.69
N GLY A 97 4.63 -19.37 3.96
CA GLY A 97 4.92 -20.44 4.93
C GLY A 97 6.36 -20.50 5.46
N GLN A 98 7.25 -19.64 4.97
CA GLN A 98 8.64 -19.64 5.43
C GLN A 98 8.76 -18.98 6.80
N THR A 99 9.54 -19.62 7.68
CA THR A 99 9.94 -19.08 8.99
C THR A 99 11.28 -18.35 8.88
N VAL A 100 11.41 -17.26 9.61
CA VAL A 100 12.63 -16.47 9.74
C VAL A 100 13.10 -16.53 11.18
N HIS A 101 14.38 -16.76 11.39
CA HIS A 101 15.00 -16.66 12.71
C HIS A 101 15.55 -15.25 12.92
N LEU A 102 14.95 -14.49 13.82
CA LEU A 102 15.30 -13.10 14.10
C LEU A 102 16.73 -12.91 14.61
N ARG A 103 17.34 -13.99 15.13
CA ARG A 103 18.72 -14.01 15.61
C ARG A 103 19.74 -14.39 14.54
N ASP A 104 19.29 -14.72 13.32
CA ASP A 104 20.20 -15.02 12.23
C ASP A 104 21.10 -13.83 11.92
N HIS A 105 22.33 -14.13 11.54
CA HIS A 105 23.33 -13.11 11.28
C HIS A 105 22.87 -12.11 10.24
N GLY A 106 22.88 -10.83 10.63
CA GLY A 106 22.63 -9.70 9.75
C GLY A 106 21.17 -9.41 9.42
N VAL A 107 20.18 -10.03 10.09
CA VAL A 107 18.77 -9.65 9.96
C VAL A 107 18.58 -8.20 10.39
N GLU A 108 18.38 -7.28 9.45
CA GLU A 108 18.27 -5.85 9.73
C GLU A 108 16.81 -5.42 9.82
N ARG A 109 16.04 -5.68 8.78
CA ARG A 109 14.62 -5.28 8.69
C ARG A 109 13.88 -6.07 7.63
N PHE A 110 12.56 -5.96 7.69
CA PHE A 110 11.66 -6.49 6.66
C PHE A 110 11.14 -5.36 5.77
N ILE A 111 11.02 -5.66 4.48
CA ILE A 111 10.47 -4.76 3.47
C ILE A 111 9.23 -5.47 2.91
N ALA A 112 8.05 -4.94 3.25
CA ALA A 112 6.80 -5.43 2.73
C ALA A 112 6.29 -4.48 1.64
N GLN A 113 5.93 -5.05 0.50
CA GLN A 113 5.37 -4.36 -0.65
C GLN A 113 4.12 -5.12 -1.10
N ALA A 114 3.06 -4.41 -1.46
CA ALA A 114 1.96 -5.06 -2.16
C ALA A 114 2.53 -5.81 -3.38
N LYS A 115 2.09 -7.05 -3.57
CA LYS A 115 2.34 -7.69 -4.86
C LYS A 115 1.64 -6.83 -5.90
N GLU A 116 2.39 -6.35 -6.86
CA GLU A 116 1.76 -6.05 -8.13
C GLU A 116 1.05 -7.34 -8.51
N VAL A 117 -0.25 -7.28 -8.73
CA VAL A 117 -0.99 -8.43 -9.26
C VAL A 117 -0.49 -8.62 -10.68
N GLN A 118 0.64 -9.31 -10.80
CA GLN A 118 1.04 -9.98 -12.02
C GLN A 118 0.19 -11.26 -12.11
N ASP A 119 -1.09 -11.12 -12.39
CA ASP A 119 -1.67 -12.03 -13.35
C ASP A 119 -0.79 -11.89 -14.58
N GLY A 120 -0.18 -12.96 -15.07
CA GLY A 120 0.85 -12.99 -16.10
C GLY A 120 0.47 -12.38 -17.47
N LEU A 121 -0.25 -11.30 -17.46
CA LEU A 121 -0.59 -10.43 -18.58
C LEU A 121 0.21 -9.14 -18.38
N GLU A 122 1.09 -8.85 -19.32
CA GLU A 122 1.66 -7.50 -19.48
C GLU A 122 0.52 -6.48 -19.43
N ALA A 123 0.73 -5.36 -18.68
CA ALA A 123 -0.27 -4.30 -18.62
C ALA A 123 -0.58 -3.82 -20.04
N ARG A 124 -1.84 -3.87 -20.43
CA ARG A 124 -2.26 -3.54 -21.80
C ARG A 124 -2.27 -2.04 -21.99
N HIS A 125 -1.51 -1.55 -22.95
CA HIS A 125 -1.49 -0.15 -23.35
C HIS A 125 -1.88 -0.04 -24.82
N GLU A 126 -3.16 -0.25 -25.11
CA GLU A 126 -3.72 -0.33 -26.48
C GLU A 126 -3.87 1.03 -27.16
N PHE A 127 -3.65 2.13 -26.40
CA PHE A 127 -3.57 3.47 -26.93
C PHE A 127 -2.58 4.31 -26.11
N THR A 128 -2.15 5.42 -26.70
CA THR A 128 -1.18 6.32 -26.06
C THR A 128 -1.90 7.45 -25.34
N LEU A 129 -1.56 7.65 -24.07
CA LEU A 129 -1.94 8.81 -23.26
C LEU A 129 -0.92 9.95 -23.44
N ALA A 130 -1.32 11.16 -23.07
CA ALA A 130 -0.39 12.26 -22.92
C ALA A 130 0.73 11.90 -21.92
N ALA A 131 1.94 12.45 -22.12
CA ALA A 131 3.09 12.10 -21.29
C ALA A 131 2.87 12.42 -19.80
N GLU A 132 2.18 13.52 -19.51
CA GLU A 132 1.82 13.92 -18.13
C GLU A 132 0.86 12.96 -17.47
N ASP A 133 -0.17 12.49 -18.18
CA ASP A 133 -1.15 11.52 -17.66
C ASP A 133 -0.48 10.18 -17.36
N ARG A 134 0.39 9.74 -18.26
CA ARG A 134 1.18 8.52 -18.06
C ARG A 134 2.10 8.64 -16.86
N ALA A 135 2.84 9.76 -16.74
CA ALA A 135 3.72 10.01 -15.60
C ALA A 135 2.95 10.01 -14.27
N PHE A 136 1.75 10.59 -14.25
CA PHE A 136 0.87 10.53 -13.09
C PHE A 136 0.46 9.09 -12.75
N LEU A 137 -0.04 8.32 -13.72
CA LEU A 137 -0.45 6.93 -13.52
C LEU A 137 0.70 6.05 -13.01
N ASP A 138 1.89 6.22 -13.58
CA ASP A 138 3.11 5.53 -13.14
C ASP A 138 3.49 5.92 -11.69
N SER A 139 3.24 7.17 -11.29
CA SER A 139 3.53 7.68 -9.94
C SER A 139 2.63 7.10 -8.85
N LEU A 140 1.46 6.59 -9.20
CA LEU A 140 0.52 5.96 -8.25
C LEU A 140 1.09 4.67 -7.64
N ASN A 141 2.09 4.05 -8.28
CA ASN A 141 2.63 2.73 -7.92
C ASN A 141 1.54 1.65 -7.85
N LEU A 142 0.49 1.79 -8.65
CA LEU A 142 -0.58 0.83 -8.87
C LEU A 142 -0.51 0.32 -10.31
N ARG A 143 -0.99 -0.90 -10.52
CA ARG A 143 -1.18 -1.40 -11.89
C ARG A 143 -2.23 -0.54 -12.59
N TRP A 144 -1.96 -0.15 -13.83
CA TRP A 144 -2.96 0.50 -14.68
C TRP A 144 -2.89 -0.03 -16.11
N GLU A 145 -3.99 0.08 -16.82
CA GLU A 145 -4.12 -0.34 -18.21
C GLU A 145 -4.84 0.72 -19.02
N ALA A 146 -4.49 0.80 -20.31
CA ALA A 146 -5.15 1.62 -21.31
C ALA A 146 -5.79 0.70 -22.34
N LEU A 147 -7.11 0.56 -22.31
CA LEU A 147 -7.86 -0.40 -23.11
C LEU A 147 -8.69 0.27 -24.17
N ARG A 148 -8.77 -0.37 -25.34
CA ARG A 148 -9.70 -0.01 -26.40
C ARG A 148 -10.82 -1.05 -26.50
N GLN A 149 -12.04 -0.62 -26.21
CA GLN A 149 -13.21 -1.49 -26.34
C GLN A 149 -14.18 -0.86 -27.34
N ALA A 150 -14.32 -1.48 -28.50
CA ALA A 150 -15.04 -0.91 -29.64
C ALA A 150 -14.51 0.51 -29.98
N ASN A 151 -15.36 1.53 -29.89
CA ASN A 151 -14.99 2.92 -30.16
C ASN A 151 -14.68 3.73 -28.88
N ARG A 152 -14.59 3.08 -27.72
CA ARG A 152 -14.35 3.73 -26.43
C ARG A 152 -12.94 3.39 -25.94
N LEU A 153 -12.33 4.36 -25.26
CA LEU A 153 -11.00 4.25 -24.65
C LEU A 153 -11.15 4.29 -23.13
N TRP A 154 -10.50 3.40 -22.44
CA TRP A 154 -10.59 3.25 -21.01
C TRP A 154 -9.21 3.27 -20.36
N VAL A 155 -9.07 4.00 -19.29
CA VAL A 155 -7.96 3.81 -18.35
C VAL A 155 -8.52 3.12 -17.13
N ILE A 156 -7.92 1.99 -16.75
CA ILE A 156 -8.27 1.23 -15.55
C ILE A 156 -7.08 1.29 -14.59
N VAL A 157 -7.33 1.73 -13.36
CA VAL A 157 -6.35 1.71 -12.25
C VAL A 157 -6.82 0.67 -11.24
N TYR A 158 -5.98 -0.32 -10.98
CA TYR A 158 -6.31 -1.46 -10.13
C TYR A 158 -5.93 -1.22 -8.67
N GLY A 159 -6.79 -1.64 -7.74
CA GLY A 159 -6.50 -1.63 -6.31
C GLY A 159 -6.38 -0.25 -5.70
N VAL A 160 -7.13 0.72 -6.18
CA VAL A 160 -7.16 2.10 -5.65
C VAL A 160 -7.66 2.08 -4.21
N PRO A 161 -6.91 2.63 -3.23
CA PRO A 161 -7.34 2.72 -1.84
C PRO A 161 -8.62 3.54 -1.68
N LEU A 162 -9.55 3.04 -0.88
CA LEU A 162 -10.79 3.72 -0.55
C LEU A 162 -10.69 4.39 0.84
N PRO A 163 -11.35 5.53 1.04
CA PRO A 163 -11.44 6.12 2.37
C PRO A 163 -12.23 5.22 3.32
N PRO A 164 -12.02 5.31 4.65
CA PRO A 164 -12.84 4.61 5.63
C PRO A 164 -14.33 4.90 5.44
N GLY A 165 -15.18 3.88 5.66
CA GLY A 165 -16.64 3.99 5.50
C GLY A 165 -17.19 3.17 4.34
N TYR A 166 -16.34 2.60 3.47
CA TYR A 166 -16.73 1.58 2.50
C TYR A 166 -16.49 0.18 3.03
N GLN A 167 -17.24 -0.82 2.53
CA GLN A 167 -17.06 -2.22 2.92
C GLN A 167 -15.75 -2.83 2.37
N LEU A 168 -15.19 -2.23 1.33
CA LEU A 168 -13.92 -2.62 0.71
C LEU A 168 -12.83 -1.62 1.12
N ALA A 169 -11.60 -2.11 1.27
CA ALA A 169 -10.42 -1.26 1.50
C ALA A 169 -9.86 -0.68 0.20
N THR A 170 -10.06 -1.38 -0.93
CA THR A 170 -9.61 -0.99 -2.27
C THR A 170 -10.65 -1.35 -3.30
N ALA A 171 -10.63 -0.67 -4.45
CA ALA A 171 -11.40 -1.04 -5.63
C ALA A 171 -10.65 -0.67 -6.91
N ASP A 172 -11.00 -1.32 -8.02
CA ASP A 172 -10.54 -0.93 -9.33
C ASP A 172 -11.36 0.26 -9.81
N VAL A 173 -10.71 1.22 -10.46
CA VAL A 173 -11.33 2.44 -10.99
C VAL A 173 -11.11 2.52 -12.49
N ALA A 174 -12.18 2.59 -13.27
CA ALA A 174 -12.12 2.86 -14.70
C ALA A 174 -12.62 4.27 -15.02
N ILE A 175 -11.94 4.93 -15.95
CA ILE A 175 -12.30 6.25 -16.47
C ILE A 175 -12.29 6.18 -17.99
N GLU A 176 -13.38 6.63 -18.62
CA GLU A 176 -13.47 6.74 -20.06
C GLU A 176 -12.70 7.95 -20.55
N ILE A 177 -11.83 7.76 -21.53
CA ILE A 177 -11.14 8.85 -22.20
C ILE A 177 -12.05 9.33 -23.35
N ALA A 178 -12.65 10.49 -23.13
CA ALA A 178 -13.61 11.09 -24.05
C ALA A 178 -12.96 11.41 -25.41
N PRO A 179 -13.71 11.28 -26.53
CA PRO A 179 -13.24 11.78 -27.79
C PRO A 179 -12.88 13.27 -27.70
N GLY A 180 -11.67 13.63 -28.19
CA GLY A 180 -11.16 14.99 -28.12
C GLY A 180 -10.49 15.38 -26.78
N TYR A 181 -10.32 14.42 -25.85
CA TYR A 181 -9.48 14.63 -24.67
C TYR A 181 -8.03 15.00 -25.09
N PRO A 182 -7.35 15.98 -24.45
CA PRO A 182 -7.73 16.67 -23.21
C PRO A 182 -8.59 17.95 -23.40
N THR A 183 -8.97 18.31 -24.60
CA THR A 183 -9.85 19.46 -24.83
C THR A 183 -11.27 19.17 -24.31
N SER A 184 -11.77 17.95 -24.58
CA SER A 184 -13.02 17.45 -23.99
C SER A 184 -12.81 16.99 -22.57
N GLN A 185 -13.78 17.27 -21.69
CA GLN A 185 -13.74 16.85 -20.29
C GLN A 185 -13.80 15.34 -20.13
N LEU A 186 -13.17 14.85 -19.06
CA LEU A 186 -13.45 13.54 -18.49
C LEU A 186 -14.66 13.64 -17.59
N ASP A 187 -15.46 12.57 -17.56
CA ASP A 187 -16.72 12.53 -16.84
C ASP A 187 -16.93 11.14 -16.21
N MET A 188 -17.66 11.09 -15.09
CA MET A 188 -17.98 9.86 -14.37
C MET A 188 -16.74 9.09 -13.88
N ALA A 189 -16.98 8.02 -13.16
CA ALA A 189 -16.03 6.98 -12.83
C ALA A 189 -16.78 5.65 -12.66
N TYR A 190 -16.06 4.56 -12.82
CA TYR A 190 -16.63 3.22 -12.77
C TYR A 190 -15.82 2.38 -11.79
N PHE A 191 -16.48 1.63 -10.92
CA PHE A 191 -15.85 0.86 -9.85
C PHE A 191 -16.14 -0.62 -9.96
N ASN A 192 -15.11 -1.44 -9.74
CA ASN A 192 -15.23 -2.88 -9.65
C ASN A 192 -14.35 -3.40 -8.48
N PRO A 193 -14.87 -4.20 -7.52
CA PRO A 193 -16.29 -4.53 -7.36
C PRO A 193 -17.17 -3.32 -7.04
N PRO A 194 -18.51 -3.42 -7.17
CA PRO A 194 -19.43 -2.36 -6.78
C PRO A 194 -19.22 -1.93 -5.32
N LEU A 195 -19.23 -0.62 -5.09
CA LEU A 195 -19.03 -0.04 -3.77
C LEU A 195 -20.32 -0.02 -2.96
N SER A 196 -20.18 -0.24 -1.66
CA SER A 196 -21.24 -0.09 -0.67
C SER A 196 -20.66 0.49 0.62
N ARG A 197 -21.50 1.20 1.39
CA ARG A 197 -21.12 1.85 2.65
C ARG A 197 -21.25 0.89 3.82
N THR A 198 -20.40 1.03 4.83
CA THR A 198 -20.45 0.23 6.07
C THR A 198 -21.64 0.62 6.96
N ASP A 199 -22.15 1.86 6.83
CA ASP A 199 -23.33 2.33 7.59
C ASP A 199 -24.66 1.90 6.97
N GLY A 200 -24.64 1.17 5.85
CA GLY A 200 -25.82 0.66 5.16
C GLY A 200 -26.61 1.71 4.36
N LYS A 201 -26.19 2.97 4.35
CA LYS A 201 -26.84 3.99 3.51
C LYS A 201 -26.60 3.71 2.03
N ALA A 202 -27.61 3.99 1.21
CA ALA A 202 -27.49 3.85 -0.23
C ALA A 202 -26.61 4.95 -0.83
N ILE A 203 -25.73 4.56 -1.74
CA ILE A 203 -25.01 5.50 -2.60
C ILE A 203 -25.93 5.85 -3.75
N VAL A 204 -26.17 7.15 -3.99
CA VAL A 204 -27.12 7.59 -5.03
C VAL A 204 -26.45 7.71 -6.40
N CYS A 205 -27.22 7.56 -7.47
CA CYS A 205 -26.77 7.66 -8.88
C CYS A 205 -25.63 6.68 -9.23
N VAL A 206 -25.75 5.42 -8.76
CA VAL A 206 -24.79 4.34 -9.03
C VAL A 206 -25.47 3.06 -9.55
N GLU A 207 -26.74 3.12 -9.91
CA GLU A 207 -27.58 1.98 -10.25
C GLU A 207 -27.21 1.36 -11.61
N ALA A 208 -26.53 2.13 -12.47
CA ALA A 208 -26.13 1.65 -13.78
C ALA A 208 -24.85 0.83 -13.72
N ILE A 209 -24.85 -0.28 -14.46
CA ILE A 209 -23.69 -1.16 -14.65
C ILE A 209 -23.19 -1.02 -16.10
N GLU A 210 -21.92 -0.72 -16.24
CA GLU A 210 -21.22 -0.67 -17.52
C GLU A 210 -20.41 -1.96 -17.72
N GLN A 211 -20.40 -2.50 -18.92
CA GLN A 211 -19.58 -3.66 -19.26
C GLN A 211 -18.23 -3.18 -19.80
N ILE A 212 -17.16 -3.34 -19.03
CA ILE A 212 -15.80 -2.97 -19.41
C ILE A 212 -14.93 -4.20 -19.25
N ASP A 213 -14.22 -4.59 -20.31
CA ASP A 213 -13.31 -5.74 -20.33
C ASP A 213 -13.96 -7.04 -19.80
N GLY A 214 -15.20 -7.29 -20.21
CA GLY A 214 -15.96 -8.50 -19.82
C GLY A 214 -16.45 -8.52 -18.37
N LYS A 215 -16.28 -7.43 -17.61
CA LYS A 215 -16.74 -7.30 -16.22
C LYS A 215 -17.81 -6.23 -16.10
N GLY A 216 -18.70 -6.39 -15.10
CA GLY A 216 -19.69 -5.38 -14.75
C GLY A 216 -19.10 -4.34 -13.81
N TRP A 217 -19.15 -3.08 -14.19
CA TRP A 217 -18.62 -1.96 -13.40
C TRP A 217 -19.76 -1.06 -12.94
N GLN A 218 -19.78 -0.73 -11.65
CA GLN A 218 -20.74 0.21 -11.09
C GLN A 218 -20.41 1.63 -11.57
N ARG A 219 -21.32 2.24 -12.31
CA ARG A 219 -21.15 3.60 -12.83
C ARG A 219 -21.52 4.64 -11.77
N TRP A 220 -20.58 5.49 -11.39
CA TRP A 220 -20.83 6.67 -10.58
C TRP A 220 -21.11 7.87 -11.47
N SER A 221 -22.42 8.19 -11.61
CA SER A 221 -22.90 9.30 -12.42
C SER A 221 -22.69 10.61 -11.66
N ARG A 222 -21.47 11.10 -11.64
CA ARG A 222 -21.06 12.36 -11.03
C ARG A 222 -20.52 13.27 -12.12
N HIS A 223 -21.24 14.37 -12.36
CA HIS A 223 -20.90 15.31 -13.42
C HIS A 223 -20.23 16.56 -12.88
N ARG A 224 -19.45 17.22 -13.70
CA ARG A 224 -18.94 18.55 -13.39
C ARG A 224 -20.09 19.54 -13.33
N THR A 225 -19.95 20.53 -12.48
CA THR A 225 -20.94 21.58 -12.23
C THR A 225 -20.40 22.94 -12.69
N PRO A 226 -21.24 24.00 -12.74
CA PRO A 226 -20.75 25.34 -13.06
C PRO A 226 -19.62 25.86 -12.17
N VAL A 227 -19.44 25.29 -10.97
CA VAL A 227 -18.34 25.64 -10.05
C VAL A 227 -17.11 24.71 -10.19
N SER A 228 -17.20 23.69 -11.03
CA SER A 228 -16.12 22.74 -11.30
C SER A 228 -15.95 22.49 -12.81
N VAL A 229 -16.07 23.53 -13.61
CA VAL A 229 -15.98 23.48 -15.07
C VAL A 229 -14.61 22.95 -15.49
N TRP A 230 -14.59 22.10 -16.52
CA TRP A 230 -13.35 21.64 -17.14
C TRP A 230 -12.66 22.80 -17.86
N VAL A 231 -11.37 22.97 -17.59
CA VAL A 231 -10.54 24.01 -18.19
C VAL A 231 -9.47 23.35 -19.08
N PRO A 232 -9.65 23.34 -20.43
CA PRO A 232 -8.65 22.77 -21.34
C PRO A 232 -7.27 23.38 -21.14
N GLY A 233 -6.22 22.54 -21.16
CA GLY A 233 -4.84 22.95 -20.91
C GLY A 233 -4.48 23.09 -19.42
N PHE A 234 -5.45 22.96 -18.52
CA PHE A 234 -5.25 22.97 -17.07
C PHE A 234 -5.75 21.67 -16.43
N ASP A 235 -6.95 21.22 -16.79
CA ASP A 235 -7.48 19.95 -16.35
C ASP A 235 -6.93 18.80 -17.22
N ASN A 236 -6.59 17.71 -16.55
CA ASN A 236 -6.01 16.50 -17.12
C ASN A 236 -6.52 15.25 -16.36
N PHE A 237 -5.98 14.09 -16.63
CA PHE A 237 -6.37 12.84 -15.99
C PHE A 237 -6.13 12.89 -14.47
N GLU A 238 -4.97 13.40 -14.01
CA GLU A 238 -4.64 13.53 -12.59
C GLU A 238 -5.69 14.32 -11.82
N ARG A 239 -6.11 15.48 -12.35
CA ARG A 239 -7.12 16.33 -11.72
C ARG A 239 -8.50 15.69 -11.69
N HIS A 240 -8.85 14.96 -12.75
CA HIS A 240 -10.10 14.21 -12.76
C HIS A 240 -10.05 13.06 -11.76
N PHE A 241 -8.95 12.34 -11.68
CA PHE A 241 -8.75 11.27 -10.71
C PHE A 241 -8.83 11.78 -9.26
N ALA A 242 -8.18 12.91 -8.96
CA ALA A 242 -8.30 13.57 -7.66
C ALA A 242 -9.76 13.97 -7.35
N TYR A 243 -10.49 14.43 -8.36
CA TYR A 243 -11.91 14.75 -8.22
C TYR A 243 -12.78 13.51 -7.92
N VAL A 244 -12.45 12.37 -8.53
CA VAL A 244 -13.08 11.07 -8.21
C VAL A 244 -12.79 10.67 -6.75
N GLN A 245 -11.56 10.82 -6.28
CA GLN A 245 -11.21 10.55 -4.88
C GLN A 245 -11.99 11.45 -3.90
N ASP A 246 -12.18 12.72 -4.24
CA ASP A 246 -12.97 13.66 -3.47
C ASP A 246 -14.47 13.25 -3.42
N TRP A 247 -15.04 12.68 -4.49
CA TRP A 247 -16.40 12.12 -4.45
C TRP A 247 -16.53 11.00 -3.43
N LEU A 248 -15.51 10.12 -3.35
CA LEU A 248 -15.52 9.01 -2.40
C LEU A 248 -15.54 9.51 -0.96
N VAL A 249 -14.75 10.53 -0.63
CA VAL A 249 -14.75 11.14 0.71
C VAL A 249 -16.09 11.80 1.02
N ARG A 250 -16.57 12.68 0.14
CA ARG A 250 -17.85 13.39 0.34
C ARG A 250 -19.06 12.47 0.43
N GLU A 251 -19.02 11.31 -0.23
CA GLU A 251 -20.13 10.35 -0.16
C GLU A 251 -20.27 9.77 1.25
N ILE A 252 -19.17 9.54 1.94
CA ILE A 252 -19.18 9.01 3.32
C ILE A 252 -19.58 10.09 4.33
N GLU A 253 -19.28 11.36 4.07
CA GLU A 253 -19.63 12.49 4.93
C GLU A 253 -21.12 12.86 4.90
N ARG A 254 -21.89 12.32 3.95
CA ARG A 254 -23.36 12.50 3.83
C ARG A 254 -24.10 11.52 4.74
#